data_ef524c319de93f649e27cc0e1064f139
#
_entry.id   ef524c319de93f649e27cc0e1064f139
#
_cell.length_a   1.000
_cell.length_b   1.000
_cell.length_c   1.000
_cell.angle_alpha   90.00
_cell.angle_beta   90.00
_cell.angle_gamma   90.00
#
_symmetry.space_group_name_H-M   'P 1'
#
loop_
_entity.id
_entity.type
_entity.pdbx_description
1 polymer ?
#
loop_
_entity_poly.entity_id
_entity_poly.type
_entity_poly.pdbx_seq_one_letter_code
_entity_poly.pdbx_strand_id
1 'polypeptide(L)'
;MKKLKLIFLTIVFSLSISIQSNSKPVPASFADLAEKLMPSVVNISTSTTVVTNSNPLPFQFPPGSPFEDMFKEFGTPQERKSAALGSGFIIDENGIVVTNNHVIQDADDIIVRVNGDQEYKAKVLGADPLMDIAVLQLETEEKFKPVGFGDSDKARIGDWVLAIGNPFGLGGTVTAGIISARNRSIGLSRYEDFIQTDASINSGNSGGPLFDMEGNVIGINTAILGRNGSIGIGFSIPSNSAQQVIKQLIEFGETKRGWLGVRIQDVTKEIAEVEKLDK
;
A
#
# COMPACT_ATOMS: atom_id res chain seq x y z
N MET A 1 -41.52 39.33 -38.82
CA MET A 1 -40.16 38.79 -39.01
C MET A 1 -39.17 39.20 -37.91
N LYS A 2 -39.08 40.48 -37.47
CA LYS A 2 -38.15 40.90 -36.41
C LYS A 2 -38.41 40.21 -35.04
N LYS A 3 -39.68 40.07 -34.60
CA LYS A 3 -40.02 39.38 -33.33
C LYS A 3 -39.69 37.89 -33.34
N LEU A 4 -39.87 37.23 -34.50
CA LEU A 4 -39.54 35.79 -34.62
C LEU A 4 -38.02 35.54 -34.59
N LYS A 5 -37.20 36.42 -35.16
CA LYS A 5 -35.73 36.37 -35.06
C LYS A 5 -35.23 36.61 -33.63
N LEU A 6 -35.92 37.51 -32.88
CA LEU A 6 -35.54 37.76 -31.47
C LEU A 6 -35.84 36.58 -30.57
N ILE A 7 -36.99 35.89 -30.76
CA ILE A 7 -37.36 34.71 -30.04
C ILE A 7 -36.38 33.55 -30.33
N PHE A 8 -35.99 33.36 -31.59
CA PHE A 8 -35.04 32.33 -31.99
C PHE A 8 -33.65 32.61 -31.39
N LEU A 9 -33.20 33.89 -31.33
CA LEU A 9 -31.95 34.28 -30.76
C LEU A 9 -31.93 34.06 -29.23
N THR A 10 -33.04 34.30 -28.51
CA THR A 10 -33.17 34.04 -27.09
C THR A 10 -33.18 32.53 -26.75
N ILE A 11 -33.84 31.71 -27.58
CA ILE A 11 -33.83 30.24 -27.40
C ILE A 11 -32.45 29.67 -27.66
N VAL A 12 -31.72 30.11 -28.69
CA VAL A 12 -30.34 29.66 -28.94
C VAL A 12 -29.40 30.07 -27.81
N PHE A 13 -29.56 31.29 -27.27
CA PHE A 13 -28.76 31.75 -26.12
C PHE A 13 -29.08 31.01 -24.83
N SER A 14 -30.35 30.63 -24.60
CA SER A 14 -30.76 29.81 -23.44
C SER A 14 -30.26 28.37 -23.53
N LEU A 15 -30.19 27.77 -24.74
CA LEU A 15 -29.61 26.42 -24.93
C LEU A 15 -28.10 26.41 -24.75
N SER A 16 -27.41 27.54 -25.00
CA SER A 16 -25.94 27.62 -24.83
C SER A 16 -25.48 27.66 -23.37
N ILE A 17 -26.38 27.98 -22.42
CA ILE A 17 -26.03 28.12 -20.99
C ILE A 17 -26.11 26.77 -20.26
N SER A 18 -26.63 25.71 -20.91
CA SER A 18 -26.89 24.42 -20.26
C SER A 18 -25.77 23.37 -20.40
N ILE A 19 -24.63 23.73 -20.98
CA ILE A 19 -23.44 22.83 -20.91
C ILE A 19 -22.70 23.14 -19.61
N GLN A 20 -23.28 22.74 -18.47
CA GLN A 20 -22.49 22.56 -17.29
C GLN A 20 -21.49 21.43 -17.57
N SER A 21 -20.25 21.83 -17.82
CA SER A 21 -19.12 20.92 -17.80
C SER A 21 -19.11 20.26 -16.41
N ASN A 22 -19.43 18.98 -16.34
CA ASN A 22 -19.29 18.15 -15.13
C ASN A 22 -17.81 17.84 -14.81
N SER A 23 -16.92 18.83 -15.00
CA SER A 23 -15.58 18.70 -14.50
C SER A 23 -15.65 18.83 -12.98
N LYS A 24 -15.22 17.80 -12.25
CA LYS A 24 -15.05 17.91 -10.80
C LYS A 24 -14.07 19.06 -10.55
N PRO A 25 -14.42 20.08 -9.72
CA PRO A 25 -13.51 21.18 -9.45
C PRO A 25 -12.25 20.66 -8.75
N VAL A 26 -11.12 21.33 -8.99
CA VAL A 26 -9.90 21.07 -8.23
C VAL A 26 -10.22 21.35 -6.75
N PRO A 27 -9.88 20.48 -5.80
CA PRO A 27 -10.13 20.72 -4.39
C PRO A 27 -9.43 22.01 -3.93
N ALA A 28 -10.15 22.88 -3.25
CA ALA A 28 -9.58 24.12 -2.69
C ALA A 28 -8.60 23.80 -1.54
N SER A 29 -8.84 22.72 -0.80
CA SER A 29 -7.99 22.20 0.28
C SER A 29 -8.27 20.71 0.47
N PHE A 30 -7.27 19.99 0.97
CA PHE A 30 -7.41 18.60 1.42
C PHE A 30 -7.51 18.47 2.94
N ALA A 31 -7.48 19.61 3.68
CA ALA A 31 -7.35 19.63 5.13
C ALA A 31 -8.48 18.88 5.84
N ASP A 32 -9.73 19.17 5.52
CA ASP A 32 -10.91 18.57 6.17
C ASP A 32 -10.96 17.05 5.90
N LEU A 33 -10.59 16.63 4.68
CA LEU A 33 -10.54 15.21 4.32
C LEU A 33 -9.41 14.50 5.06
N ALA A 34 -8.23 15.10 5.13
CA ALA A 34 -7.08 14.56 5.86
C ALA A 34 -7.40 14.42 7.36
N GLU A 35 -7.95 15.45 8.00
CA GLU A 35 -8.36 15.43 9.42
C GLU A 35 -9.37 14.30 9.71
N LYS A 36 -10.32 14.07 8.81
CA LYS A 36 -11.31 13.00 8.92
C LYS A 36 -10.68 11.61 8.85
N LEU A 37 -9.64 11.42 8.00
CA LEU A 37 -9.10 10.10 7.62
C LEU A 37 -7.87 9.69 8.45
N MET A 38 -7.07 10.64 8.90
CA MET A 38 -5.84 10.38 9.67
C MET A 38 -6.05 9.48 10.91
N PRO A 39 -7.15 9.57 11.68
CA PRO A 39 -7.37 8.70 12.83
C PRO A 39 -7.47 7.20 12.51
N SER A 40 -7.73 6.86 11.26
CA SER A 40 -7.83 5.47 10.81
C SER A 40 -6.52 4.94 10.22
N VAL A 41 -5.51 5.82 10.05
CA VAL A 41 -4.19 5.43 9.54
C VAL A 41 -3.22 5.24 10.70
N VAL A 42 -2.57 4.09 10.72
CA VAL A 42 -1.74 3.66 11.83
C VAL A 42 -0.27 3.57 11.44
N ASN A 43 0.61 3.72 12.43
CA ASN A 43 2.02 3.35 12.30
C ASN A 43 2.19 1.88 12.72
N ILE A 44 3.02 1.16 11.98
CA ILE A 44 3.40 -0.22 12.31
C ILE A 44 4.90 -0.25 12.56
N SER A 45 5.27 -0.70 13.74
CA SER A 45 6.64 -0.93 14.15
C SER A 45 6.84 -2.42 14.41
N THR A 46 7.84 -3.00 13.76
CA THR A 46 8.19 -4.40 13.94
C THR A 46 9.57 -4.53 14.55
N SER A 47 9.77 -5.56 15.34
CA SER A 47 11.10 -5.93 15.82
C SER A 47 11.44 -7.36 15.43
N THR A 48 12.68 -7.54 14.95
CA THR A 48 13.23 -8.83 14.58
C THR A 48 14.55 -9.03 15.29
N THR A 49 14.71 -10.17 15.95
CA THR A 49 15.95 -10.54 16.63
C THR A 49 16.87 -11.25 15.63
N VAL A 50 17.88 -10.55 15.14
CA VAL A 50 18.90 -11.13 14.25
C VAL A 50 20.04 -11.67 15.09
N VAL A 51 20.16 -12.99 15.18
CA VAL A 51 21.34 -13.64 15.77
C VAL A 51 22.44 -13.67 14.71
N THR A 52 23.40 -12.75 14.84
CA THR A 52 24.58 -12.78 13.98
C THR A 52 25.55 -13.81 14.55
N ASN A 53 25.65 -14.97 13.92
CA ASN A 53 26.73 -15.91 14.18
C ASN A 53 28.02 -15.23 13.72
N SER A 54 28.83 -14.76 14.65
CA SER A 54 30.20 -14.37 14.37
C SER A 54 30.91 -15.59 13.77
N ASN A 55 31.52 -15.43 12.59
CA ASN A 55 32.35 -16.50 11.99
C ASN A 55 33.35 -16.96 13.04
N PRO A 56 33.41 -18.28 13.36
CA PRO A 56 34.44 -18.76 14.25
C PRO A 56 35.79 -18.38 13.65
N LEU A 57 36.64 -17.78 14.46
CA LEU A 57 38.03 -17.45 14.04
C LEU A 57 38.66 -18.73 13.47
N PRO A 58 39.43 -18.65 12.39
CA PRO A 58 39.99 -19.83 11.72
C PRO A 58 41.08 -20.54 12.58
N PHE A 59 41.32 -20.09 13.81
CA PHE A 59 42.23 -20.75 14.75
C PHE A 59 41.62 -20.83 16.15
N GLN A 60 41.86 -21.96 16.79
CA GLN A 60 41.60 -22.14 18.23
C GLN A 60 42.87 -21.79 18.98
N PHE A 61 42.76 -20.91 19.94
CA PHE A 61 43.90 -20.63 20.87
C PHE A 61 44.07 -21.77 21.86
N PRO A 62 45.31 -22.10 22.23
CA PRO A 62 45.55 -23.09 23.30
C PRO A 62 44.85 -22.69 24.60
N PRO A 63 44.25 -23.66 25.33
CA PRO A 63 43.63 -23.38 26.62
C PRO A 63 44.59 -22.68 27.58
N GLY A 64 44.13 -21.56 28.21
CA GLY A 64 44.94 -20.77 29.12
C GLY A 64 45.81 -19.68 28.47
N SER A 65 45.61 -19.40 27.17
CA SER A 65 46.24 -18.28 26.50
C SER A 65 45.69 -16.93 27.03
N PRO A 66 46.54 -15.91 27.27
CA PRO A 66 46.06 -14.57 27.68
C PRO A 66 45.12 -13.93 26.69
N PHE A 67 45.06 -14.43 25.46
CA PHE A 67 44.18 -13.96 24.38
C PHE A 67 42.83 -14.71 24.33
N GLU A 68 42.69 -15.83 25.05
CA GLU A 68 41.45 -16.64 25.04
C GLU A 68 40.24 -15.83 25.51
N ASP A 69 40.39 -15.09 26.60
CA ASP A 69 39.28 -14.29 27.15
C ASP A 69 38.98 -13.05 26.32
N MET A 70 39.97 -12.43 25.71
CA MET A 70 39.78 -11.30 24.80
C MET A 70 39.05 -11.70 23.53
N PHE A 71 39.26 -12.91 23.03
CA PHE A 71 38.61 -13.41 21.81
C PHE A 71 37.32 -14.18 22.06
N LYS A 72 37.02 -14.61 23.30
CA LYS A 72 35.69 -15.14 23.68
C LYS A 72 34.59 -14.10 23.47
N GLU A 73 34.87 -12.82 23.75
CA GLU A 73 33.90 -11.73 23.48
C GLU A 73 33.61 -11.54 21.98
N PHE A 74 34.55 -11.80 21.07
CA PHE A 74 34.35 -11.70 19.62
C PHE A 74 33.62 -12.90 19.04
N GLY A 75 33.53 -14.01 19.73
CA GLY A 75 32.89 -15.26 19.32
C GLY A 75 31.46 -15.44 19.84
N THR A 76 30.97 -14.55 20.71
CA THR A 76 29.61 -14.64 21.24
C THR A 76 28.60 -14.16 20.17
N PRO A 77 27.54 -14.93 19.89
CA PRO A 77 26.45 -14.47 19.05
C PRO A 77 25.89 -13.16 19.61
N GLN A 78 25.97 -12.08 18.86
CA GLN A 78 25.32 -10.83 19.23
C GLN A 78 23.89 -10.82 18.68
N GLU A 79 22.94 -10.81 19.59
CA GLU A 79 21.55 -10.51 19.25
C GLU A 79 21.42 -9.02 18.91
N ARG A 80 21.11 -8.72 17.65
CA ARG A 80 20.77 -7.37 17.22
C ARG A 80 19.28 -7.32 16.95
N LYS A 81 18.58 -6.40 17.62
CA LYS A 81 17.20 -6.08 17.30
C LYS A 81 17.20 -5.14 16.10
N SER A 82 16.63 -5.58 15.00
CA SER A 82 16.32 -4.76 13.84
C SER A 82 14.86 -4.31 13.96
N ALA A 83 14.58 -3.05 13.63
CA ALA A 83 13.22 -2.53 13.60
C ALA A 83 12.90 -2.09 12.17
N ALA A 84 11.72 -2.49 11.67
CA ALA A 84 11.15 -1.92 10.46
C ALA A 84 9.94 -1.06 10.82
N LEU A 85 9.69 -0.06 9.98
CA LEU A 85 8.60 0.89 10.15
C LEU A 85 7.77 0.95 8.87
N GLY A 86 6.47 0.95 9.03
CA GLY A 86 5.51 1.10 7.94
C GLY A 86 4.22 1.75 8.41
N SER A 87 3.27 1.79 7.53
CA SER A 87 1.92 2.26 7.79
C SER A 87 0.90 1.15 7.60
N GLY A 88 -0.30 1.38 8.08
CA GLY A 88 -1.47 0.55 7.85
C GLY A 88 -2.73 1.38 8.01
N PHE A 89 -3.87 0.76 7.86
CA PHE A 89 -5.16 1.41 8.10
C PHE A 89 -6.20 0.43 8.64
N ILE A 90 -7.08 0.95 9.47
CA ILE A 90 -8.12 0.21 10.16
C ILE A 90 -9.33 0.06 9.25
N ILE A 91 -9.80 -1.17 9.04
CA ILE A 91 -10.93 -1.51 8.16
C ILE A 91 -12.17 -1.99 8.90
N ASP A 92 -12.06 -2.24 10.20
CA ASP A 92 -13.14 -2.72 11.05
C ASP A 92 -13.07 -2.07 12.43
N GLU A 93 -14.21 -1.85 13.07
CA GLU A 93 -14.27 -1.21 14.40
C GLU A 93 -13.60 -2.02 15.52
N ASN A 94 -13.40 -3.33 15.32
CA ASN A 94 -12.72 -4.21 16.27
C ASN A 94 -11.20 -4.24 16.09
N GLY A 95 -10.63 -3.35 15.25
CA GLY A 95 -9.19 -3.20 15.10
C GLY A 95 -8.56 -4.17 14.11
N ILE A 96 -9.24 -4.52 13.02
CA ILE A 96 -8.61 -5.18 11.89
C ILE A 96 -7.83 -4.13 11.09
N VAL A 97 -6.54 -4.37 10.91
CA VAL A 97 -5.60 -3.47 10.21
C VAL A 97 -5.08 -4.15 8.95
N VAL A 98 -5.04 -3.40 7.86
CA VAL A 98 -4.42 -3.81 6.60
C VAL A 98 -3.09 -3.09 6.44
N THR A 99 -2.09 -3.82 5.95
CA THR A 99 -0.74 -3.30 5.63
C THR A 99 -0.11 -4.13 4.52
N ASN A 100 1.15 -3.84 4.18
CA ASN A 100 1.93 -4.70 3.28
C ASN A 100 2.58 -5.87 4.03
N ASN A 101 2.75 -6.99 3.31
CA ASN A 101 3.47 -8.14 3.85
C ASN A 101 4.93 -7.80 4.19
N HIS A 102 5.63 -7.06 3.33
CA HIS A 102 7.04 -6.72 3.56
C HIS A 102 7.26 -5.86 4.82
N VAL A 103 6.22 -5.17 5.33
CA VAL A 103 6.30 -4.38 6.58
C VAL A 103 6.39 -5.29 7.80
N ILE A 104 5.74 -6.46 7.75
CA ILE A 104 5.63 -7.38 8.90
C ILE A 104 6.42 -8.68 8.71
N GLN A 105 7.07 -8.83 7.56
CA GLN A 105 7.82 -10.03 7.24
C GLN A 105 8.96 -10.25 8.27
N ASP A 106 9.11 -11.49 8.72
CA ASP A 106 10.13 -11.92 9.70
C ASP A 106 10.07 -11.19 11.06
N ALA A 107 8.94 -10.56 11.40
CA ALA A 107 8.75 -9.87 12.66
C ALA A 107 8.48 -10.84 13.82
N ASP A 108 9.25 -10.70 14.93
CA ASP A 108 8.98 -11.39 16.20
C ASP A 108 7.84 -10.72 16.96
N ASP A 109 7.81 -9.37 16.95
CA ASP A 109 6.78 -8.56 17.58
C ASP A 109 6.29 -7.49 16.63
N ILE A 110 4.98 -7.24 16.67
CA ILE A 110 4.31 -6.19 15.88
C ILE A 110 3.57 -5.27 16.84
N ILE A 111 3.96 -4.00 16.84
CA ILE A 111 3.30 -2.93 17.58
C ILE A 111 2.66 -1.95 16.61
N VAL A 112 1.38 -1.66 16.84
CA VAL A 112 0.61 -0.72 16.05
C VAL A 112 0.30 0.51 16.89
N ARG A 113 0.68 1.70 16.40
CA ARG A 113 0.34 2.98 17.03
C ARG A 113 -0.84 3.62 16.34
N VAL A 114 -1.83 3.97 17.14
CA VAL A 114 -3.07 4.62 16.71
C VAL A 114 -3.15 6.01 17.36
N ASN A 115 -3.59 7.01 16.63
CA ASN A 115 -3.76 8.38 17.13
C ASN A 115 -2.54 8.97 17.88
N GLY A 116 -1.35 8.70 17.40
CA GLY A 116 -0.09 9.25 17.92
C GLY A 116 0.56 8.40 19.02
N ASP A 117 -0.04 8.24 20.19
CA ASP A 117 0.64 7.67 21.36
C ASP A 117 0.09 6.32 21.86
N GLN A 118 -1.07 5.88 21.38
CA GLN A 118 -1.67 4.62 21.81
C GLN A 118 -1.05 3.45 21.09
N GLU A 119 -0.39 2.57 21.82
CA GLU A 119 0.29 1.38 21.30
C GLU A 119 -0.51 0.11 21.60
N TYR A 120 -0.70 -0.72 20.60
CA TYR A 120 -1.35 -2.01 20.70
C TYR A 120 -0.46 -3.09 20.11
N LYS A 121 -0.38 -4.24 20.78
CA LYS A 121 0.15 -5.45 20.16
C LYS A 121 -0.82 -5.91 19.06
N ALA A 122 -0.26 -6.48 18.00
CA ALA A 122 -1.05 -7.01 16.92
C ALA A 122 -0.64 -8.44 16.56
N LYS A 123 -1.63 -9.26 16.23
CA LYS A 123 -1.46 -10.61 15.69
C LYS A 123 -1.67 -10.60 14.20
N VAL A 124 -0.86 -11.37 13.47
CA VAL A 124 -1.08 -11.60 12.05
C VAL A 124 -2.26 -12.56 11.89
N LEU A 125 -3.35 -12.10 11.25
CA LEU A 125 -4.45 -12.95 10.83
C LEU A 125 -4.07 -13.75 9.59
N GLY A 126 -3.33 -13.13 8.66
CA GLY A 126 -2.83 -13.78 7.47
C GLY A 126 -1.98 -12.82 6.64
N ALA A 127 -1.17 -13.39 5.74
CA ALA A 127 -0.33 -12.64 4.83
C ALA A 127 -0.26 -13.29 3.45
N ASP A 128 -0.13 -12.47 2.43
CA ASP A 128 0.04 -12.85 1.03
C ASP A 128 1.29 -12.19 0.45
N PRO A 129 2.43 -12.89 0.43
CA PRO A 129 3.67 -12.36 -0.12
C PRO A 129 3.60 -12.05 -1.63
N LEU A 130 2.72 -12.72 -2.39
CA LEU A 130 2.63 -12.52 -3.84
C LEU A 130 1.91 -11.23 -4.23
N MET A 131 0.96 -10.77 -3.40
CA MET A 131 0.31 -9.47 -3.56
C MET A 131 0.79 -8.44 -2.56
N ASP A 132 1.76 -8.80 -1.71
CA ASP A 132 2.33 -7.93 -0.69
C ASP A 132 1.28 -7.33 0.25
N ILE A 133 0.33 -8.15 0.71
CA ILE A 133 -0.75 -7.76 1.62
C ILE A 133 -0.67 -8.56 2.91
N ALA A 134 -0.85 -7.91 4.04
CA ALA A 134 -1.03 -8.54 5.33
C ALA A 134 -2.22 -7.96 6.09
N VAL A 135 -2.85 -8.79 6.92
CA VAL A 135 -3.96 -8.41 7.78
C VAL A 135 -3.59 -8.72 9.22
N LEU A 136 -3.77 -7.73 10.08
CA LEU A 136 -3.46 -7.80 11.50
C LEU A 136 -4.74 -7.62 12.31
N GLN A 137 -4.75 -8.20 13.53
CA GLN A 137 -5.76 -7.94 14.55
C GLN A 137 -5.08 -7.27 15.74
N LEU A 138 -5.56 -6.10 16.14
CA LEU A 138 -5.14 -5.45 17.37
C LEU A 138 -5.63 -6.25 18.59
N GLU A 139 -4.76 -6.43 19.59
CA GLU A 139 -5.06 -7.14 20.82
C GLU A 139 -5.67 -6.19 21.86
N THR A 140 -6.93 -5.78 21.65
CA THR A 140 -7.66 -4.88 22.53
C THR A 140 -9.17 -5.04 22.34
N GLU A 141 -9.94 -4.60 23.30
CA GLU A 141 -11.42 -4.50 23.23
C GLU A 141 -11.90 -3.09 22.85
N GLU A 142 -10.98 -2.16 22.64
CA GLU A 142 -11.32 -0.81 22.23
C GLU A 142 -11.92 -0.78 20.82
N LYS A 143 -12.71 0.27 20.55
CA LYS A 143 -13.34 0.48 19.25
C LYS A 143 -12.63 1.57 18.48
N PHE A 144 -12.49 1.33 17.19
CA PHE A 144 -11.76 2.21 16.29
C PHE A 144 -12.68 2.75 15.19
N LYS A 145 -12.22 3.84 14.55
CA LYS A 145 -12.89 4.40 13.39
C LYS A 145 -12.32 3.76 12.13
N PRO A 146 -13.08 2.90 11.42
CA PRO A 146 -12.60 2.27 10.20
C PRO A 146 -12.73 3.20 9.00
N VAL A 147 -11.98 2.91 7.93
CA VAL A 147 -12.18 3.44 6.58
C VAL A 147 -12.78 2.39 5.66
N GLY A 148 -13.60 2.84 4.73
CA GLY A 148 -14.20 1.97 3.71
C GLY A 148 -13.34 1.87 2.45
N PHE A 149 -13.53 0.79 1.70
CA PHE A 149 -12.95 0.64 0.38
C PHE A 149 -13.83 1.28 -0.69
N GLY A 150 -13.19 1.95 -1.65
CA GLY A 150 -13.78 2.41 -2.89
C GLY A 150 -13.60 1.40 -4.00
N ASP A 151 -14.23 1.68 -5.13
CA ASP A 151 -14.13 0.88 -6.35
C ASP A 151 -12.98 1.38 -7.23
N SER A 152 -11.82 0.70 -7.13
CA SER A 152 -10.62 1.08 -7.90
C SER A 152 -10.81 0.97 -9.41
N ASP A 153 -11.79 0.18 -9.90
CA ASP A 153 -12.02 0.05 -11.34
C ASP A 153 -12.71 1.28 -11.95
N LYS A 154 -13.39 2.07 -11.11
CA LYS A 154 -13.99 3.36 -11.50
C LYS A 154 -13.01 4.53 -11.44
N ALA A 155 -11.86 4.35 -10.77
CA ALA A 155 -10.85 5.38 -10.67
C ALA A 155 -10.19 5.63 -12.05
N ARG A 156 -10.01 6.89 -12.43
CA ARG A 156 -9.53 7.30 -13.75
C ARG A 156 -8.18 7.99 -13.67
N ILE A 157 -7.41 7.88 -14.71
CA ILE A 157 -6.18 8.71 -14.88
C ILE A 157 -6.59 10.18 -14.81
N GLY A 158 -5.90 10.94 -13.97
CA GLY A 158 -6.17 12.36 -13.70
C GLY A 158 -7.07 12.62 -12.49
N ASP A 159 -7.72 11.62 -11.89
CA ASP A 159 -8.47 11.81 -10.65
C ASP A 159 -7.51 12.10 -9.49
N TRP A 160 -7.87 13.04 -8.60
CA TRP A 160 -7.11 13.38 -7.41
C TRP A 160 -7.11 12.23 -6.39
N VAL A 161 -5.97 12.05 -5.73
CA VAL A 161 -5.79 11.06 -4.68
C VAL A 161 -4.99 11.64 -3.51
N LEU A 162 -5.24 11.10 -2.30
CA LEU A 162 -4.46 11.36 -1.11
C LEU A 162 -3.77 10.08 -0.65
N ALA A 163 -2.46 10.09 -0.55
CA ALA A 163 -1.72 9.06 0.15
C ALA A 163 -1.48 9.51 1.59
N ILE A 164 -1.93 8.72 2.55
CA ILE A 164 -1.71 8.99 3.97
C ILE A 164 -0.88 7.86 4.53
N GLY A 165 0.19 8.21 5.25
CA GLY A 165 1.02 7.30 6.00
C GLY A 165 1.29 7.86 7.39
N ASN A 166 1.85 7.04 8.26
CA ASN A 166 2.27 7.47 9.59
C ASN A 166 3.72 7.00 9.85
N PRO A 167 4.69 7.46 9.02
CA PRO A 167 6.08 7.12 9.24
C PRO A 167 6.52 7.65 10.61
N PHE A 168 7.22 6.83 11.38
CA PHE A 168 7.76 7.16 12.70
C PHE A 168 6.74 7.45 13.81
N GLY A 169 5.44 7.29 13.58
CA GLY A 169 4.40 7.56 14.59
C GLY A 169 4.25 9.04 14.97
N LEU A 170 4.71 9.96 14.12
CA LEU A 170 4.74 11.41 14.38
C LEU A 170 3.42 12.14 14.06
N GLY A 171 2.30 11.43 13.98
CA GLY A 171 0.98 12.03 13.77
C GLY A 171 0.48 12.03 12.33
N GLY A 172 1.12 11.27 11.45
CA GLY A 172 0.69 11.09 10.07
C GLY A 172 1.32 12.09 9.09
N THR A 173 1.46 11.62 7.85
CA THR A 173 1.94 12.40 6.71
C THR A 173 0.95 12.27 5.57
N VAL A 174 0.52 13.40 5.01
CA VAL A 174 -0.43 13.46 3.90
C VAL A 174 0.28 13.98 2.67
N THR A 175 0.17 13.25 1.56
CA THR A 175 0.61 13.72 0.25
C THR A 175 -0.54 13.63 -0.74
N ALA A 176 -0.64 14.61 -1.65
CA ALA A 176 -1.67 14.65 -2.68
C ALA A 176 -1.03 14.53 -4.05
N GLY A 177 -1.76 13.94 -4.96
CA GLY A 177 -1.39 13.80 -6.36
C GLY A 177 -2.58 13.32 -7.19
N ILE A 178 -2.30 12.77 -8.36
CA ILE A 178 -3.31 12.21 -9.24
C ILE A 178 -3.00 10.73 -9.56
N ILE A 179 -3.96 10.02 -10.07
CA ILE A 179 -3.72 8.75 -10.74
C ILE A 179 -3.00 9.05 -12.06
N SER A 180 -1.72 8.68 -12.15
CA SER A 180 -0.88 8.93 -13.33
C SER A 180 -1.06 7.84 -14.39
N ALA A 181 -1.29 6.59 -13.96
CA ALA A 181 -1.54 5.44 -14.83
C ALA A 181 -2.24 4.32 -14.07
N ARG A 182 -2.73 3.31 -14.80
CA ARG A 182 -3.33 2.09 -14.26
C ARG A 182 -2.73 0.87 -14.94
N ASN A 183 -2.99 -0.30 -14.36
CA ASN A 183 -2.57 -1.59 -14.90
C ASN A 183 -1.04 -1.65 -15.12
N ARG A 184 -0.27 -1.13 -14.14
CA ARG A 184 1.18 -1.15 -14.19
C ARG A 184 1.73 -2.43 -13.61
N SER A 185 2.70 -3.03 -14.33
CA SER A 185 3.56 -4.11 -13.83
C SER A 185 5.00 -3.62 -13.86
N ILE A 186 5.72 -3.86 -12.77
CA ILE A 186 7.11 -3.43 -12.58
C ILE A 186 8.06 -4.60 -12.31
N GLY A 187 7.55 -5.82 -12.39
CA GLY A 187 8.34 -7.06 -12.35
C GLY A 187 8.71 -7.55 -10.95
N LEU A 188 7.98 -7.13 -9.90
CA LEU A 188 8.19 -7.61 -8.52
C LEU A 188 7.47 -8.93 -8.27
N SER A 189 6.31 -9.14 -8.88
CA SER A 189 5.45 -10.31 -8.68
C SER A 189 4.72 -10.72 -9.98
N ARG A 190 4.09 -11.90 -9.95
CA ARG A 190 3.21 -12.38 -11.04
C ARG A 190 1.80 -11.80 -11.00
N TYR A 191 1.42 -11.15 -9.89
CA TYR A 191 0.06 -10.66 -9.64
C TYR A 191 0.03 -9.13 -9.57
N GLU A 192 0.86 -8.47 -10.38
CA GLU A 192 0.95 -7.03 -10.41
C GLU A 192 -0.13 -6.41 -11.30
N ASP A 193 -0.84 -5.47 -10.72
CA ASP A 193 -1.79 -4.60 -11.41
C ASP A 193 -1.87 -3.28 -10.61
N PHE A 194 -0.82 -2.46 -10.73
CA PHE A 194 -0.71 -1.29 -9.87
C PHE A 194 -1.42 -0.06 -10.44
N ILE A 195 -1.99 0.74 -9.52
CA ILE A 195 -2.27 2.15 -9.75
C ILE A 195 -0.96 2.91 -9.58
N GLN A 196 -0.58 3.70 -10.59
CA GLN A 196 0.54 4.64 -10.50
C GLN A 196 0.04 6.01 -10.09
N THR A 197 0.72 6.66 -9.13
CA THR A 197 0.42 8.02 -8.68
C THR A 197 1.69 8.87 -8.58
N ASP A 198 1.56 10.17 -8.72
CA ASP A 198 2.61 11.16 -8.45
C ASP A 198 2.52 11.73 -7.02
N ALA A 199 1.49 11.36 -6.25
CA ALA A 199 1.50 11.58 -4.80
C ALA A 199 2.79 10.97 -4.23
N SER A 200 3.51 11.73 -3.40
CA SER A 200 4.81 11.31 -2.90
C SER A 200 4.69 10.11 -1.97
N ILE A 201 5.08 8.93 -2.46
CA ILE A 201 5.24 7.71 -1.66
C ILE A 201 6.71 7.61 -1.26
N ASN A 202 6.98 7.42 0.02
CA ASN A 202 8.33 7.30 0.59
C ASN A 202 8.37 6.15 1.60
N SER A 203 9.57 5.83 2.09
CA SER A 203 9.74 4.87 3.17
C SER A 203 8.88 5.26 4.39
N GLY A 204 8.04 4.33 4.83
CA GLY A 204 7.08 4.55 5.92
C GLY A 204 5.63 4.80 5.47
N ASN A 205 5.35 5.17 4.21
CA ASN A 205 3.99 5.20 3.67
C ASN A 205 3.53 3.82 3.16
N SER A 206 4.46 2.86 2.99
CA SER A 206 4.14 1.48 2.58
C SER A 206 3.15 0.85 3.54
N GLY A 207 2.12 0.20 3.00
CA GLY A 207 1.00 -0.36 3.74
C GLY A 207 -0.11 0.64 4.07
N GLY A 208 0.16 1.94 3.95
CA GLY A 208 -0.84 2.99 4.12
C GLY A 208 -1.82 3.09 2.94
N PRO A 209 -2.98 3.73 3.13
CA PRO A 209 -4.02 3.85 2.12
C PRO A 209 -3.74 4.94 1.09
N LEU A 210 -4.19 4.70 -0.14
CA LEU A 210 -4.42 5.70 -1.17
C LEU A 210 -5.93 5.96 -1.23
N PHE A 211 -6.35 7.17 -0.92
CA PHE A 211 -7.75 7.58 -0.88
C PHE A 211 -8.18 8.32 -2.13
N ASP A 212 -9.45 8.14 -2.49
CA ASP A 212 -10.16 9.06 -3.39
C ASP A 212 -10.62 10.33 -2.66
N MET A 213 -11.26 11.25 -3.38
CA MET A 213 -11.74 12.52 -2.80
C MET A 213 -13.01 12.36 -1.97
N GLU A 214 -13.65 11.22 -2.01
CA GLU A 214 -14.79 10.83 -1.17
C GLU A 214 -14.33 10.22 0.16
N GLY A 215 -13.03 9.89 0.30
CA GLY A 215 -12.41 9.32 1.49
C GLY A 215 -12.46 7.79 1.54
N ASN A 216 -12.65 7.15 0.41
CA ASN A 216 -12.59 5.70 0.30
C ASN A 216 -11.19 5.24 -0.12
N VAL A 217 -10.74 4.10 0.37
CA VAL A 217 -9.47 3.48 -0.01
C VAL A 217 -9.60 2.89 -1.41
N ILE A 218 -8.88 3.43 -2.38
CA ILE A 218 -8.80 2.89 -3.74
C ILE A 218 -7.51 2.14 -4.02
N GLY A 219 -6.54 2.20 -3.09
CA GLY A 219 -5.30 1.44 -3.20
C GLY A 219 -4.54 1.34 -1.89
N ILE A 220 -3.57 0.42 -1.85
CA ILE A 220 -2.60 0.25 -0.75
C ILE A 220 -1.23 0.63 -1.28
N ASN A 221 -0.61 1.66 -0.71
CA ASN A 221 0.71 2.13 -1.12
C ASN A 221 1.75 1.04 -0.85
N THR A 222 2.56 0.67 -1.85
CA THR A 222 3.47 -0.47 -1.68
C THR A 222 4.88 -0.24 -2.21
N ALA A 223 5.06 0.39 -3.37
CA ALA A 223 6.35 0.48 -4.02
C ALA A 223 6.62 1.86 -4.61
N ILE A 224 7.91 2.16 -4.80
CA ILE A 224 8.39 3.34 -5.51
C ILE A 224 9.47 2.95 -6.52
N LEU A 225 9.56 3.69 -7.63
CA LEU A 225 10.75 3.70 -8.47
C LEU A 225 11.68 4.79 -7.96
N GLY A 226 12.81 4.38 -7.35
CA GLY A 226 13.82 5.31 -6.83
C GLY A 226 14.53 4.74 -5.60
N ARG A 227 15.87 4.77 -5.62
CA ARG A 227 16.70 4.26 -4.50
C ARG A 227 16.72 5.21 -3.29
N ASN A 228 16.44 6.51 -3.50
CA ASN A 228 16.64 7.57 -2.49
C ASN A 228 15.35 8.35 -2.16
N GLY A 229 14.18 7.80 -2.42
CA GLY A 229 12.89 8.44 -2.16
C GLY A 229 12.04 8.64 -3.42
N SER A 230 10.88 9.29 -3.26
CA SER A 230 9.93 9.52 -4.34
C SER A 230 10.52 10.44 -5.43
N ILE A 231 10.37 10.01 -6.66
CA ILE A 231 10.67 10.81 -7.87
C ILE A 231 9.38 11.18 -8.62
N GLY A 232 8.22 11.15 -7.95
CA GLY A 232 6.91 11.34 -8.57
C GLY A 232 6.35 10.09 -9.24
N ILE A 233 6.85 8.89 -8.87
CA ILE A 233 6.38 7.61 -9.37
C ILE A 233 6.19 6.67 -8.17
N GLY A 234 4.96 6.59 -7.69
CA GLY A 234 4.52 5.67 -6.64
C GLY A 234 3.54 4.65 -7.19
N PHE A 235 3.45 3.49 -6.53
CA PHE A 235 2.59 2.38 -6.92
C PHE A 235 1.75 1.94 -5.73
N SER A 236 0.46 1.69 -6.02
CA SER A 236 -0.49 1.20 -5.02
C SER A 236 -1.25 -0.01 -5.57
N ILE A 237 -1.46 -1.01 -4.72
CA ILE A 237 -2.26 -2.20 -5.04
C ILE A 237 -3.73 -1.76 -5.11
N PRO A 238 -4.47 -2.02 -6.21
CA PRO A 238 -5.87 -1.61 -6.36
C PRO A 238 -6.77 -2.23 -5.28
N SER A 239 -7.72 -1.44 -4.78
CA SER A 239 -8.63 -1.87 -3.71
C SER A 239 -9.47 -3.10 -4.08
N ASN A 240 -9.94 -3.22 -5.33
CA ASN A 240 -10.76 -4.36 -5.75
C ASN A 240 -9.98 -5.67 -5.68
N SER A 241 -8.71 -5.68 -6.12
CA SER A 241 -7.82 -6.83 -6.01
C SER A 241 -7.47 -7.12 -4.55
N ALA A 242 -7.17 -6.07 -3.78
CA ALA A 242 -6.81 -6.18 -2.36
C ALA A 242 -7.95 -6.76 -1.51
N GLN A 243 -9.19 -6.32 -1.69
CA GLN A 243 -10.35 -6.79 -0.91
C GLN A 243 -10.57 -8.30 -1.04
N GLN A 244 -10.35 -8.88 -2.23
CA GLN A 244 -10.47 -10.33 -2.44
C GLN A 244 -9.44 -11.11 -1.61
N VAL A 245 -8.21 -10.61 -1.54
CA VAL A 245 -7.14 -11.20 -0.74
C VAL A 245 -7.40 -10.99 0.75
N ILE A 246 -7.70 -9.76 1.18
CA ILE A 246 -7.98 -9.41 2.58
C ILE A 246 -9.09 -10.31 3.16
N LYS A 247 -10.18 -10.51 2.41
CA LYS A 247 -11.28 -11.40 2.83
C LYS A 247 -10.80 -12.82 3.09
N GLN A 248 -9.97 -13.39 2.20
CA GLN A 248 -9.43 -14.73 2.38
C GLN A 248 -8.45 -14.81 3.55
N LEU A 249 -7.61 -13.78 3.75
CA LEU A 249 -6.69 -13.74 4.88
C LEU A 249 -7.44 -13.69 6.23
N ILE A 250 -8.54 -12.96 6.31
CA ILE A 250 -9.40 -12.92 7.53
C ILE A 250 -10.08 -14.28 7.76
N GLU A 251 -10.60 -14.90 6.69
CA GLU A 251 -11.40 -16.14 6.80
C GLU A 251 -10.55 -17.40 6.97
N PHE A 252 -9.41 -17.48 6.27
CA PHE A 252 -8.61 -18.70 6.17
C PHE A 252 -7.17 -18.57 6.67
N GLY A 253 -6.70 -17.34 6.93
CA GLY A 253 -5.29 -17.06 7.25
C GLY A 253 -4.34 -17.09 6.05
N GLU A 254 -4.82 -17.54 4.89
CA GLU A 254 -4.02 -17.67 3.67
C GLU A 254 -4.86 -17.38 2.41
N THR A 255 -4.20 -17.07 1.31
CA THR A 255 -4.84 -16.87 0.01
C THR A 255 -4.89 -18.19 -0.77
N LYS A 256 -6.08 -18.63 -1.11
CA LYS A 256 -6.30 -19.81 -1.94
C LYS A 256 -6.35 -19.41 -3.42
N ARG A 257 -5.42 -19.95 -4.21
CA ARG A 257 -5.33 -19.71 -5.66
C ARG A 257 -5.54 -20.98 -6.44
N GLY A 258 -6.31 -20.88 -7.52
CA GLY A 258 -6.48 -21.98 -8.46
C GLY A 258 -5.22 -22.21 -9.30
N TRP A 259 -4.95 -23.46 -9.66
CA TRP A 259 -3.90 -23.84 -10.60
C TRP A 259 -4.54 -24.25 -11.94
N LEU A 260 -4.32 -23.46 -13.00
CA LEU A 260 -4.88 -23.77 -14.32
C LEU A 260 -4.12 -24.88 -15.06
N GLY A 261 -2.87 -25.15 -14.70
CA GLY A 261 -2.07 -26.24 -15.28
C GLY A 261 -1.70 -26.02 -16.75
N VAL A 262 -1.61 -24.78 -17.21
CA VAL A 262 -1.24 -24.44 -18.60
C VAL A 262 0.17 -23.86 -18.68
N ARG A 263 0.79 -24.05 -19.84
CA ARG A 263 2.00 -23.32 -20.23
C ARG A 263 1.63 -22.34 -21.33
N ILE A 264 1.95 -21.08 -21.15
CA ILE A 264 1.75 -20.03 -22.15
C ILE A 264 3.07 -19.73 -22.86
N GLN A 265 2.99 -19.32 -24.12
CA GLN A 265 4.11 -18.86 -24.92
C GLN A 265 3.64 -17.65 -25.76
N ASP A 266 4.60 -16.84 -26.19
CA ASP A 266 4.30 -15.73 -27.08
C ASP A 266 3.80 -16.23 -28.43
N VAL A 267 2.83 -15.52 -29.01
CA VAL A 267 2.35 -15.77 -30.36
C VAL A 267 3.34 -15.16 -31.35
N THR A 268 4.21 -16.02 -31.91
CA THR A 268 5.11 -15.58 -32.98
C THR A 268 4.33 -15.35 -34.27
N LYS A 269 4.96 -14.71 -35.28
CA LYS A 269 4.33 -14.48 -36.60
C LYS A 269 3.92 -15.80 -37.25
N GLU A 270 4.76 -16.82 -37.15
CA GLU A 270 4.52 -18.13 -37.72
C GLU A 270 3.32 -18.82 -37.06
N ILE A 271 3.19 -18.71 -35.73
CA ILE A 271 2.03 -19.23 -34.99
C ILE A 271 0.77 -18.47 -35.40
N ALA A 272 0.83 -17.15 -35.49
CA ALA A 272 -0.33 -16.33 -35.88
C ALA A 272 -0.80 -16.69 -37.30
N GLU A 273 0.09 -16.95 -38.24
CA GLU A 273 -0.23 -17.36 -39.61
C GLU A 273 -0.88 -18.76 -39.64
N VAL A 274 -0.34 -19.73 -38.94
CA VAL A 274 -0.87 -21.11 -38.89
C VAL A 274 -2.24 -21.15 -38.23
N GLU A 275 -2.41 -20.43 -37.10
CA GLU A 275 -3.64 -20.41 -36.30
C GLU A 275 -4.65 -19.38 -36.80
N LYS A 276 -4.35 -18.61 -37.89
CA LYS A 276 -5.20 -17.55 -38.47
C LYS A 276 -5.67 -16.53 -37.45
N LEU A 277 -4.75 -16.11 -36.55
CA LEU A 277 -5.02 -15.09 -35.58
C LEU A 277 -4.80 -13.71 -36.19
N ASP A 278 -5.81 -12.84 -36.05
CA ASP A 278 -5.68 -11.43 -36.43
C ASP A 278 -4.69 -10.73 -35.46
N LYS A 279 -3.86 -9.83 -36.02
CA LYS A 279 -2.86 -9.08 -35.26
C LYS A 279 -3.48 -7.89 -34.56
#